data_845153eea40e6f149718f7f9510f7625
#
_entry.id   845153eea40e6f149718f7f9510f7625
#
_cell.length_a   1.000
_cell.length_b   1.000
_cell.length_c   1.000
_cell.angle_alpha   90.00
_cell.angle_beta   90.00
_cell.angle_gamma   90.00
#
_symmetry.space_group_name_H-M   'P 1'
#
loop_
_entity.id
_entity.type
_entity.pdbx_description
1 polymer ?
#
loop_
_entity_poly.entity_id
_entity_poly.type
_entity_poly.pdbx_seq_one_letter_code
_entity_poly.pdbx_strand_id
1 'polypeptide(L)'
;MYFENCSTLEQLKVEYKRLAMMYHPDRGGDLRTMQAINSEYDSKFKQVKDCHINKDGKTYSKETSEKSSEFVELINQLIRMKGIAIEIIGCFVWVSGDTKPHKDGLKKLGFKWHRVKACWYKSPQGYNGIHPQCANS
;
A
#
# COMPACT_ATOMS: atom_id res chain seq x y z
N MET A 1 -18.40 -4.18 8.48
CA MET A 1 -17.66 -4.03 7.21
C MET A 1 -16.46 -3.14 7.43
N TYR A 2 -15.36 -3.49 6.78
CA TYR A 2 -14.08 -2.83 7.08
C TYR A 2 -13.78 -1.61 6.21
N PHE A 3 -14.44 -1.50 5.06
CA PHE A 3 -14.07 -0.47 4.07
C PHE A 3 -15.22 0.43 3.66
N GLU A 4 -16.23 0.55 4.47
CA GLU A 4 -17.43 1.28 4.08
C GLU A 4 -17.22 2.78 3.91
N ASN A 5 -16.19 3.34 4.54
CA ASN A 5 -15.88 4.76 4.42
C ASN A 5 -14.90 5.07 3.30
N CYS A 6 -14.48 4.08 2.54
CA CYS A 6 -13.51 4.27 1.47
C CYS A 6 -14.24 4.58 0.16
N SER A 7 -13.95 5.74 -0.41
CA SER A 7 -14.53 6.13 -1.69
C SER A 7 -13.51 6.21 -2.82
N THR A 8 -12.21 6.11 -2.52
CA THR A 8 -11.15 6.12 -3.52
C THR A 8 -10.20 4.94 -3.28
N LEU A 9 -9.44 4.60 -4.33
CA LEU A 9 -8.47 3.51 -4.24
C LEU A 9 -7.40 3.82 -3.18
N GLU A 10 -6.93 5.06 -3.12
CA GLU A 10 -5.91 5.46 -2.16
C GLU A 10 -6.41 5.28 -0.72
N GLN A 11 -7.64 5.68 -0.44
CA GLN A 11 -8.23 5.47 0.88
C GLN A 11 -8.36 3.99 1.21
N LEU A 12 -8.75 3.19 0.22
CA LEU A 12 -8.88 1.75 0.40
C LEU A 12 -7.54 1.11 0.77
N LYS A 13 -6.47 1.50 0.09
CA LYS A 13 -5.14 0.97 0.36
C LYS A 13 -4.64 1.34 1.76
N VAL A 14 -4.86 2.58 2.18
CA VAL A 14 -4.49 3.03 3.53
C VAL A 14 -5.22 2.21 4.58
N GLU A 15 -6.51 2.02 4.41
CA GLU A 15 -7.30 1.26 5.37
C GLU A 15 -6.92 -0.22 5.38
N TYR A 16 -6.65 -0.81 4.22
CA TYR A 16 -6.22 -2.19 4.17
C TYR A 16 -4.90 -2.38 4.93
N LYS A 17 -3.94 -1.49 4.71
CA LYS A 17 -2.65 -1.57 5.40
C LYS A 17 -2.85 -1.48 6.92
N ARG A 18 -3.71 -0.55 7.37
CA ARG A 18 -3.98 -0.38 8.80
C ARG A 18 -4.58 -1.65 9.40
N LEU A 19 -5.57 -2.23 8.72
CA LEU A 19 -6.22 -3.44 9.20
C LEU A 19 -5.27 -4.64 9.17
N ALA A 20 -4.46 -4.74 8.12
CA ALA A 20 -3.49 -5.83 8.03
C ALA A 20 -2.46 -5.76 9.16
N MET A 21 -2.02 -4.56 9.51
CA MET A 21 -1.08 -4.39 10.62
C MET A 21 -1.70 -4.80 11.95
N MET A 22 -3.01 -4.66 12.09
CA MET A 22 -3.71 -5.01 13.33
C MET A 22 -4.06 -6.49 13.42
N TYR A 23 -4.44 -7.11 12.31
CA TYR A 23 -5.06 -8.43 12.33
C TYR A 23 -4.26 -9.52 11.64
N HIS A 24 -3.14 -9.21 11.02
CA HIS A 24 -2.35 -10.22 10.34
C HIS A 24 -1.80 -11.25 11.36
N PRO A 25 -1.86 -12.56 11.04
CA PRO A 25 -1.35 -13.59 11.98
C PRO A 25 0.10 -13.38 12.40
N ASP A 26 0.95 -12.88 11.50
CA ASP A 26 2.35 -12.60 11.82
C ASP A 26 2.51 -11.47 12.84
N ARG A 27 1.44 -10.74 13.11
CA ARG A 27 1.41 -9.65 14.09
C ARG A 27 0.54 -9.99 15.29
N GLY A 28 0.24 -11.27 15.48
CA GLY A 28 -0.59 -11.71 16.58
C GLY A 28 -2.08 -11.56 16.34
N GLY A 29 -2.48 -11.35 15.10
CA GLY A 29 -3.88 -11.22 14.76
C GLY A 29 -4.57 -12.55 14.50
N ASP A 30 -5.75 -12.48 13.91
CA ASP A 30 -6.59 -13.65 13.65
C ASP A 30 -6.70 -13.92 12.15
N LEU A 31 -6.41 -15.16 11.76
CA LEU A 31 -6.43 -15.56 10.36
C LEU A 31 -7.82 -15.38 9.73
N ARG A 32 -8.88 -15.74 10.46
CA ARG A 32 -10.24 -15.62 9.93
C ARG A 32 -10.60 -14.18 9.68
N THR A 33 -10.25 -13.29 10.61
CA THR A 33 -10.48 -11.86 10.45
C THR A 33 -9.71 -11.34 9.25
N MET A 34 -8.46 -11.76 9.09
CA MET A 34 -7.65 -11.31 7.96
C MET A 34 -8.21 -11.81 6.64
N GLN A 35 -8.73 -13.02 6.59
CA GLN A 35 -9.36 -13.55 5.38
C GLN A 35 -10.60 -12.75 5.01
N ALA A 36 -11.40 -12.36 6.00
CA ALA A 36 -12.57 -11.51 5.77
C ALA A 36 -12.15 -10.14 5.25
N ILE A 37 -11.10 -9.55 5.81
CA ILE A 37 -10.56 -8.28 5.35
C ILE A 37 -10.10 -8.38 3.91
N ASN A 38 -9.37 -9.43 3.56
CA ASN A 38 -8.90 -9.63 2.19
C ASN A 38 -10.05 -9.76 1.21
N SER A 39 -11.09 -10.47 1.58
CA SER A 39 -12.26 -10.66 0.74
C SER A 39 -13.01 -9.35 0.52
N GLU A 40 -13.20 -8.57 1.58
CA GLU A 40 -13.87 -7.27 1.46
C GLU A 40 -13.01 -6.27 0.67
N TYR A 41 -11.70 -6.33 0.84
CA TYR A 41 -10.81 -5.49 0.05
C TYR A 41 -10.97 -5.76 -1.44
N ASP A 42 -11.00 -7.02 -1.84
CA ASP A 42 -11.15 -7.38 -3.24
C ASP A 42 -12.48 -6.87 -3.80
N SER A 43 -13.57 -7.03 -3.05
CA SER A 43 -14.88 -6.56 -3.49
C SER A 43 -14.91 -5.04 -3.61
N LYS A 44 -14.38 -4.34 -2.62
CA LYS A 44 -14.36 -2.88 -2.64
C LYS A 44 -13.42 -2.34 -3.70
N PHE A 45 -12.31 -3.02 -3.93
CA PHE A 45 -11.37 -2.65 -4.98
C PHE A 45 -12.05 -2.56 -6.34
N LYS A 46 -12.88 -3.54 -6.66
CA LYS A 46 -13.61 -3.55 -7.95
C LYS A 46 -14.53 -2.34 -8.09
N GLN A 47 -15.03 -1.83 -6.96
CA GLN A 47 -15.92 -0.67 -6.98
C GLN A 47 -15.18 0.64 -7.12
N VAL A 48 -14.01 0.77 -6.52
CA VAL A 48 -13.31 2.06 -6.42
C VAL A 48 -11.99 2.13 -7.18
N LYS A 49 -11.61 1.07 -7.91
CA LYS A 49 -10.29 1.00 -8.54
C LYS A 49 -9.98 2.16 -9.47
N ASP A 50 -11.01 2.74 -10.08
CA ASP A 50 -10.83 3.86 -11.01
C ASP A 50 -11.10 5.22 -10.35
N CYS A 51 -11.41 5.22 -9.06
CA CYS A 51 -11.65 6.45 -8.30
C CYS A 51 -10.41 6.77 -7.47
N HIS A 52 -9.85 7.95 -7.68
CA HIS A 52 -8.59 8.34 -7.06
C HIS A 52 -8.72 9.69 -6.36
N ILE A 53 -7.78 9.96 -5.45
CA ILE A 53 -7.67 11.25 -4.79
C ILE A 53 -6.22 11.69 -4.92
N ASN A 54 -6.00 12.94 -5.33
CA ASN A 54 -4.65 13.46 -5.47
C ASN A 54 -4.17 14.10 -4.16
N LYS A 55 -2.94 14.60 -4.13
CA LYS A 55 -2.36 15.19 -2.92
C LYS A 55 -3.09 16.45 -2.45
N ASP A 56 -3.85 17.08 -3.34
CA ASP A 56 -4.63 18.28 -3.01
C ASP A 56 -6.02 17.94 -2.48
N GLY A 57 -6.33 16.65 -2.35
CA GLY A 57 -7.61 16.20 -1.86
C GLY A 57 -8.70 16.18 -2.91
N LYS A 58 -8.37 16.40 -4.16
CA LYS A 58 -9.34 16.36 -5.26
C LYS A 58 -9.47 14.95 -5.81
N THR A 59 -10.70 14.52 -6.05
CA THR A 59 -10.97 13.23 -6.64
C THR A 59 -10.94 13.31 -8.16
N TYR A 60 -10.54 12.21 -8.79
CA TYR A 60 -10.53 12.11 -10.25
C TYR A 60 -10.71 10.65 -10.65
N SER A 61 -11.10 10.44 -11.91
CA SER A 61 -11.25 9.10 -12.46
C SER A 61 -10.09 8.79 -13.40
N LYS A 62 -9.49 7.61 -13.21
CA LYS A 62 -8.42 7.15 -14.10
C LYS A 62 -8.42 5.63 -14.05
N GLU A 63 -8.34 5.00 -15.21
CA GLU A 63 -8.30 3.54 -15.27
C GLU A 63 -7.08 2.99 -14.52
N THR A 64 -7.31 1.98 -13.69
CA THR A 64 -6.28 1.35 -12.89
C THR A 64 -5.96 -0.03 -13.45
N SER A 65 -4.70 -0.24 -13.79
CA SER A 65 -4.22 -1.51 -14.31
C SER A 65 -3.82 -2.49 -13.22
N GLU A 66 -3.67 -2.00 -11.99
CA GLU A 66 -3.27 -2.83 -10.85
C GLU A 66 -4.40 -3.80 -10.47
N LYS A 67 -4.02 -5.00 -10.03
CA LYS A 67 -4.97 -5.99 -9.52
C LYS A 67 -4.99 -5.92 -7.99
N SER A 68 -6.16 -6.24 -7.40
CA SER A 68 -6.30 -6.21 -5.95
C SER A 68 -5.30 -7.15 -5.26
N SER A 69 -5.04 -8.31 -5.85
CA SER A 69 -4.11 -9.29 -5.29
C SER A 69 -2.67 -8.77 -5.20
N GLU A 70 -2.29 -7.88 -6.09
CA GLU A 70 -0.92 -7.33 -6.09
C GLU A 70 -0.64 -6.55 -4.82
N PHE A 71 -1.56 -5.69 -4.41
CA PHE A 71 -1.38 -4.91 -3.19
C PHE A 71 -1.46 -5.78 -1.94
N VAL A 72 -2.41 -6.71 -1.92
CA VAL A 72 -2.56 -7.65 -0.81
C VAL A 72 -1.26 -8.43 -0.59
N GLU A 73 -0.70 -8.97 -1.67
CA GLU A 73 0.52 -9.75 -1.59
C GLU A 73 1.71 -8.89 -1.15
N LEU A 74 1.80 -7.68 -1.67
CA LEU A 74 2.85 -6.74 -1.29
C LEU A 74 2.82 -6.45 0.20
N ILE A 75 1.65 -6.10 0.73
CA ILE A 75 1.51 -5.78 2.15
C ILE A 75 1.82 -7.00 3.01
N ASN A 76 1.37 -8.18 2.61
CA ASN A 76 1.66 -9.40 3.36
C ASN A 76 3.17 -9.67 3.45
N GLN A 77 3.90 -9.43 2.37
CA GLN A 77 5.35 -9.61 2.40
C GLN A 77 6.04 -8.55 3.25
N LEU A 78 5.58 -7.31 3.20
CA LEU A 78 6.15 -6.24 4.03
C LEU A 78 5.91 -6.49 5.52
N ILE A 79 4.76 -7.02 5.88
CA ILE A 79 4.45 -7.33 7.27
C ILE A 79 5.41 -8.37 7.85
N ARG A 80 5.89 -9.29 7.02
CA ARG A 80 6.86 -10.30 7.46
C ARG A 80 8.23 -9.70 7.76
N MET A 81 8.52 -8.53 7.24
CA MET A 81 9.77 -7.83 7.51
C MET A 81 9.61 -7.06 8.81
N LYS A 82 10.34 -7.46 9.84
CA LYS A 82 10.21 -6.85 11.15
C LYS A 82 11.08 -5.62 11.28
N GLY A 83 10.64 -4.68 12.08
CA GLY A 83 11.39 -3.47 12.35
C GLY A 83 11.21 -2.36 11.32
N ILE A 84 10.36 -2.55 10.33
CA ILE A 84 10.10 -1.54 9.33
C ILE A 84 8.76 -0.84 9.59
N ALA A 85 8.63 0.37 9.08
CA ALA A 85 7.39 1.11 9.09
C ALA A 85 6.88 1.23 7.66
N ILE A 86 5.58 1.02 7.49
CA ILE A 86 4.94 1.07 6.19
C ILE A 86 4.00 2.26 6.17
N GLU A 87 4.09 3.09 5.13
CA GLU A 87 3.25 4.26 4.99
C GLU A 87 2.73 4.33 3.56
N ILE A 88 1.45 4.65 3.41
CA ILE A 88 0.83 4.82 2.10
C ILE A 88 0.57 6.31 1.91
N ILE A 89 1.20 6.89 0.90
CA ILE A 89 1.01 8.31 0.56
C ILE A 89 0.51 8.36 -0.87
N GLY A 90 -0.74 8.78 -1.03
CA GLY A 90 -1.39 8.74 -2.33
C GLY A 90 -1.42 7.31 -2.85
N CYS A 91 -0.78 7.06 -3.97
CA CYS A 91 -0.68 5.72 -4.55
C CYS A 91 0.72 5.10 -4.37
N PHE A 92 1.58 5.75 -3.59
CA PHE A 92 2.94 5.26 -3.33
C PHE A 92 3.01 4.54 -1.98
N VAL A 93 3.81 3.50 -1.93
CA VAL A 93 4.08 2.77 -0.70
C VAL A 93 5.49 3.13 -0.23
N TRP A 94 5.60 3.63 1.00
CA TRP A 94 6.87 4.02 1.59
C TRP A 94 7.24 3.08 2.72
N VAL A 95 8.50 2.68 2.77
CA VAL A 95 9.01 1.78 3.81
C VAL A 95 10.25 2.43 4.44
N SER A 96 10.22 2.55 5.76
CA SER A 96 11.32 3.14 6.51
C SER A 96 11.61 2.28 7.74
N GLY A 97 12.53 2.77 8.60
CA GLY A 97 12.92 2.06 9.80
C GLY A 97 14.11 1.15 9.55
N ASP A 98 14.09 -0.03 10.14
CA ASP A 98 15.22 -0.96 10.04
C ASP A 98 15.15 -1.76 8.73
N THR A 99 15.48 -1.09 7.63
CA THR A 99 15.38 -1.69 6.30
C THR A 99 16.65 -2.39 5.82
N LYS A 100 17.78 -2.18 6.49
CA LYS A 100 19.05 -2.77 6.05
C LYS A 100 18.99 -4.28 5.86
N PRO A 101 18.49 -5.07 6.82
CA PRO A 101 18.43 -6.52 6.63
C PRO A 101 17.40 -6.94 5.58
N HIS A 102 16.53 -6.03 5.16
CA HIS A 102 15.46 -6.33 4.21
C HIS A 102 15.67 -5.72 2.82
N LYS A 103 16.82 -5.09 2.59
CA LYS A 103 17.03 -4.36 1.34
C LYS A 103 16.89 -5.23 0.09
N ASP A 104 17.39 -6.46 0.14
CA ASP A 104 17.28 -7.36 -1.01
C ASP A 104 15.83 -7.75 -1.28
N GLY A 105 15.08 -8.01 -0.21
CA GLY A 105 13.65 -8.29 -0.34
C GLY A 105 12.88 -7.11 -0.91
N LEU A 106 13.22 -5.90 -0.45
CA LEU A 106 12.57 -4.70 -0.96
C LEU A 106 12.88 -4.47 -2.43
N LYS A 107 14.12 -4.70 -2.85
CA LYS A 107 14.49 -4.59 -4.26
C LYS A 107 13.73 -5.59 -5.12
N LYS A 108 13.56 -6.82 -4.64
CA LYS A 108 12.81 -7.83 -5.36
C LYS A 108 11.34 -7.45 -5.54
N LEU A 109 10.78 -6.73 -4.57
CA LEU A 109 9.40 -6.26 -4.64
C LEU A 109 9.25 -5.04 -5.54
N GLY A 110 10.34 -4.46 -6.01
CA GLY A 110 10.30 -3.32 -6.90
C GLY A 110 10.45 -1.97 -6.20
N PHE A 111 10.87 -1.97 -4.95
CA PHE A 111 11.12 -0.73 -4.23
C PHE A 111 12.43 -0.10 -4.66
N LYS A 112 12.47 1.23 -4.57
CA LYS A 112 13.67 2.02 -4.87
C LYS A 112 14.03 2.84 -3.65
N TRP A 113 15.33 3.11 -3.49
CA TRP A 113 15.82 3.91 -2.37
C TRP A 113 15.66 5.40 -2.68
N HIS A 114 15.08 6.13 -1.76
CA HIS A 114 14.96 7.59 -1.87
C HIS A 114 16.03 8.23 -0.99
N ARG A 115 17.01 8.84 -1.61
CA ARG A 115 18.19 9.35 -0.91
C ARG A 115 17.86 10.44 0.09
N VAL A 116 17.00 11.39 -0.29
CA VAL A 116 16.70 12.53 0.54
C VAL A 116 15.88 12.15 1.78
N LYS A 117 14.86 11.31 1.57
CA LYS A 117 14.00 10.87 2.66
C LYS A 117 14.57 9.68 3.43
N ALA A 118 15.65 9.10 2.94
CA ALA A 118 16.29 7.92 3.54
C ALA A 118 15.30 6.80 3.79
N CYS A 119 14.46 6.52 2.82
CA CYS A 119 13.49 5.44 2.89
C CYS A 119 13.27 4.83 1.51
N TRP A 120 12.59 3.69 1.48
CA TRP A 120 12.29 2.99 0.24
C TRP A 120 10.89 3.37 -0.22
N TYR A 121 10.67 3.37 -1.53
CA TYR A 121 9.36 3.64 -2.08
C TYR A 121 9.06 2.76 -3.28
N LYS A 122 7.78 2.55 -3.53
CA LYS A 122 7.30 1.80 -4.68
C LYS A 122 6.19 2.60 -5.34
N SER A 123 6.35 2.88 -6.62
CA SER A 123 5.32 3.54 -7.40
C SER A 123 4.25 2.54 -7.84
N PRO A 124 3.04 3.02 -8.17
CA PRO A 124 2.00 2.13 -8.66
C PRO A 124 2.36 1.56 -10.01
N GLN A 125 1.79 0.39 -10.31
CA GLN A 125 2.01 -0.25 -11.59
C GLN A 125 1.49 0.64 -12.73
N GLY A 126 2.28 0.74 -13.78
CA GLY A 126 1.92 1.60 -14.91
C GLY A 126 2.27 3.07 -14.74
N TYR A 127 2.90 3.41 -13.63
CA TYR A 127 3.33 4.79 -13.37
C TYR A 127 4.53 5.14 -14.26
N ASN A 128 4.49 6.32 -14.85
CA ASN A 128 5.45 6.71 -15.90
C ASN A 128 6.73 7.37 -15.41
N GLY A 129 7.17 7.02 -14.22
CA GLY A 129 8.49 7.43 -13.81
C GLY A 129 8.66 8.86 -13.34
N ILE A 130 7.59 9.59 -13.18
CA ILE A 130 7.66 10.91 -12.54
C ILE A 130 7.95 10.66 -11.07
N HIS A 131 8.88 11.41 -10.50
CA HIS A 131 9.22 11.22 -9.10
C HIS A 131 8.01 11.47 -8.20
N PRO A 132 7.90 10.75 -7.08
CA PRO A 132 6.81 10.99 -6.15
C PRO A 132 6.78 12.46 -5.75
N GLN A 133 5.61 13.07 -5.81
CA GLN A 133 5.50 14.50 -5.51
C GLN A 133 5.87 14.80 -4.06
N CYS A 134 5.63 13.86 -3.18
CA CYS A 134 6.07 14.02 -1.81
C CYS A 134 7.59 14.22 -1.71
N ALA A 135 8.32 13.74 -2.69
CA ALA A 135 9.76 13.91 -2.72
C ALA A 135 10.17 15.33 -3.08
N ASN A 136 9.29 16.08 -3.67
CA ASN A 136 9.57 17.45 -4.06
C ASN A 136 9.26 18.46 -2.95
N SER A 137 8.65 18.00 -1.94
CA SER A 137 8.29 18.87 -0.84
C SER A 137 9.47 19.09 0.07
#